data_c352a1988aa1abee4f2382524a03b447
#
_entry.id   c352a1988aa1abee4f2382524a03b447
#
_cell.length_a   1.000
_cell.length_b   1.000
_cell.length_c   1.000
_cell.angle_alpha   90.00
_cell.angle_beta   90.00
_cell.angle_gamma   90.00
#
_symmetry.space_group_name_H-M   'P 1'
#
loop_
_entity.id
_entity.type
_entity.pdbx_description
1 polymer ?
#
loop_
_entity_poly.entity_id
_entity_poly.type
_entity_poly.pdbx_seq_one_letter_code
_entity_poly.pdbx_strand_id
1 'polypeptide(L)'
;MINLKDEDLSVVERQAFNLAQAGIQLDQARLEGDNDGILAQALEHNLQVWVEIGMLIKSPESQLAENVRDNILKLRDFISDTTMSHGINIPESTLNTLININLQISEGLLEGARDRNG
;
A
#
# COMPACT_ATOMS: atom_id res chain seq x y z
N MET A 1 26.89 5.60 -9.47
CA MET A 1 26.92 4.88 -9.44
C MET A 1 25.93 4.19 -9.22
N ILE A 2 25.22 3.96 -9.53
CA ILE A 2 24.27 3.43 -9.33
C ILE A 2 24.18 2.33 -9.55
N ASN A 3 23.60 1.71 -9.69
CA ASN A 3 23.77 0.71 -10.04
C ASN A 3 22.92 -0.34 -9.73
N LEU A 4 23.21 -1.59 -9.76
CA LEU A 4 22.43 -2.74 -9.53
C LEU A 4 21.75 -2.71 -8.20
N LYS A 5 22.44 -2.16 -7.24
CA LYS A 5 21.92 -2.01 -5.93
C LYS A 5 20.70 -1.13 -5.92
N ASP A 6 20.75 -0.08 -6.71
CA ASP A 6 19.61 0.80 -6.83
C ASP A 6 18.43 0.09 -7.43
N GLU A 7 18.69 -0.81 -8.38
CA GLU A 7 17.59 -1.55 -8.99
C GLU A 7 16.95 -2.49 -7.99
N ASP A 8 17.76 -3.18 -7.19
CA ASP A 8 17.22 -4.08 -6.18
C ASP A 8 16.45 -3.34 -5.12
N LEU A 9 16.97 -2.19 -4.69
CA LEU A 9 16.27 -1.37 -3.73
C LEU A 9 15.00 -0.81 -4.30
N SER A 10 15.03 -0.48 -5.59
CA SER A 10 13.91 0.23 -6.20
C SER A 10 12.63 -0.57 -6.21
N VAL A 11 12.70 -1.91 -6.10
CA VAL A 11 11.47 -2.69 -6.02
C VAL A 11 10.71 -2.37 -4.75
N VAL A 12 11.39 -2.42 -3.60
CA VAL A 12 10.75 -2.11 -2.33
C VAL A 12 10.35 -0.64 -2.27
N GLU A 13 11.25 0.25 -2.71
CA GLU A 13 10.95 1.67 -2.69
C GLU A 13 9.79 2.01 -3.60
N ARG A 14 9.71 1.36 -4.75
CA ARG A 14 8.61 1.60 -5.68
C ARG A 14 7.30 1.19 -5.06
N GLN A 15 7.28 0.05 -4.36
CA GLN A 15 6.05 -0.38 -3.70
C GLN A 15 5.68 0.57 -2.57
N ALA A 16 6.68 1.07 -1.85
CA ALA A 16 6.41 2.05 -0.81
C ALA A 16 5.81 3.33 -1.40
N PHE A 17 6.36 3.80 -2.51
CA PHE A 17 5.82 4.99 -3.17
C PHE A 17 4.42 4.72 -3.71
N ASN A 18 4.18 3.54 -4.26
CA ASN A 18 2.84 3.19 -4.76
C ASN A 18 1.82 3.21 -3.62
N LEU A 19 2.21 2.69 -2.46
CA LEU A 19 1.33 2.72 -1.29
C LEU A 19 1.04 4.14 -0.85
N ALA A 20 2.08 4.96 -0.78
CA ALA A 20 1.89 6.35 -0.36
C ALA A 20 1.02 7.10 -1.35
N GLN A 21 1.27 6.89 -2.64
CA GLN A 21 0.49 7.57 -3.67
C GLN A 21 -0.97 7.15 -3.61
N ALA A 22 -1.22 5.85 -3.42
CA ALA A 22 -2.59 5.36 -3.30
C ALA A 22 -3.27 5.96 -2.08
N GLY A 23 -2.53 6.10 -0.96
CA GLY A 23 -3.07 6.74 0.23
C GLY A 23 -3.41 8.19 -0.01
N ILE A 24 -2.55 8.92 -0.73
CA ILE A 24 -2.82 10.31 -1.07
C ILE A 24 -4.05 10.42 -1.96
N GLN A 25 -4.18 9.52 -2.92
CA GLN A 25 -5.35 9.54 -3.80
C GLN A 25 -6.64 9.30 -3.02
N LEU A 26 -6.61 8.38 -2.05
CA LEU A 26 -7.76 8.14 -1.20
C LEU A 26 -8.10 9.38 -0.38
N ASP A 27 -7.08 10.05 0.13
CA ASP A 27 -7.27 11.26 0.91
C ASP A 27 -7.86 12.38 0.07
N GLN A 28 -7.37 12.54 -1.15
CA GLN A 28 -7.90 13.55 -2.06
C GLN A 28 -9.35 13.24 -2.42
N ALA A 29 -9.67 11.97 -2.66
CA ALA A 29 -11.03 11.58 -2.96
C ALA A 29 -11.96 11.88 -1.79
N ARG A 30 -11.48 11.65 -0.56
CA ARG A 30 -12.25 11.96 0.64
C ARG A 30 -12.55 13.45 0.73
N LEU A 31 -11.56 14.27 0.39
CA LEU A 31 -11.73 15.71 0.47
C LEU A 31 -12.63 16.27 -0.61
N GLU A 32 -12.70 15.61 -1.75
CA GLU A 32 -13.53 16.10 -2.84
C GLU A 32 -15.00 15.81 -2.64
N GLY A 33 -15.31 14.91 -1.74
CA GLY A 33 -16.69 14.73 -1.32
C GLY A 33 -17.55 13.97 -2.31
N ASP A 34 -18.34 14.68 -3.09
CA ASP A 34 -19.41 14.05 -3.85
C ASP A 34 -19.01 13.40 -5.16
N ASN A 35 -17.73 13.33 -5.45
CA ASN A 35 -17.30 12.76 -6.73
C ASN A 35 -17.07 11.28 -6.60
N ASP A 36 -18.12 10.50 -6.76
CA ASP A 36 -18.08 9.05 -6.58
C ASP A 36 -17.12 8.38 -7.54
N GLY A 37 -16.96 8.93 -8.74
CA GLY A 37 -16.04 8.35 -9.71
C GLY A 37 -14.60 8.41 -9.24
N ILE A 38 -14.21 9.51 -8.61
CA ILE A 38 -12.85 9.66 -8.11
C ILE A 38 -12.60 8.68 -6.97
N LEU A 39 -13.57 8.54 -6.06
CA LEU A 39 -13.41 7.61 -4.95
C LEU A 39 -13.33 6.17 -5.44
N ALA A 40 -14.19 5.81 -6.38
CA ALA A 40 -14.17 4.45 -6.93
C ALA A 40 -12.81 4.14 -7.55
N GLN A 41 -12.26 5.08 -8.31
CA GLN A 41 -10.95 4.89 -8.92
C GLN A 41 -9.85 4.77 -7.88
N ALA A 42 -9.91 5.60 -6.85
CA ALA A 42 -8.89 5.55 -5.80
C ALA A 42 -8.94 4.25 -5.03
N LEU A 43 -10.14 3.75 -4.75
CA LEU A 43 -10.29 2.47 -4.05
C LEU A 43 -9.79 1.31 -4.90
N GLU A 44 -10.10 1.33 -6.19
CA GLU A 44 -9.65 0.29 -7.09
C GLU A 44 -8.14 0.30 -7.23
N HIS A 45 -7.56 1.47 -7.39
CA HIS A 45 -6.11 1.59 -7.50
C HIS A 45 -5.43 1.07 -6.23
N ASN A 46 -5.97 1.44 -5.08
CA ASN A 46 -5.42 0.97 -3.81
C ASN A 46 -5.47 -0.54 -3.70
N LEU A 47 -6.57 -1.14 -4.11
CA LEU A 47 -6.71 -2.58 -4.09
C LEU A 47 -5.65 -3.24 -4.97
N GLN A 48 -5.44 -2.70 -6.17
CA GLN A 48 -4.43 -3.25 -7.07
C GLN A 48 -3.03 -3.17 -6.48
N VAL A 49 -2.71 -2.04 -5.83
CA VAL A 49 -1.41 -1.89 -5.20
C VAL A 49 -1.20 -2.96 -4.13
N TRP A 50 -2.22 -3.20 -3.31
CA TRP A 50 -2.11 -4.20 -2.25
C TRP A 50 -2.03 -5.62 -2.79
N VAL A 51 -2.75 -5.93 -3.87
CA VAL A 51 -2.65 -7.24 -4.50
C VAL A 51 -1.23 -7.46 -5.02
N GLU A 52 -0.67 -6.46 -5.66
CA GLU A 52 0.68 -6.54 -6.19
C GLU A 52 1.71 -6.76 -5.10
N ILE A 53 1.58 -6.02 -4.01
CA ILE A 53 2.49 -6.19 -2.88
C ILE A 53 2.38 -7.60 -2.32
N GLY A 54 1.15 -8.12 -2.20
CA GLY A 54 0.96 -9.48 -1.71
C GLY A 54 1.67 -10.51 -2.56
N MET A 55 1.66 -10.31 -3.88
CA MET A 55 2.37 -11.23 -4.77
C MET A 55 3.88 -11.14 -4.60
N LEU A 56 4.39 -9.93 -4.47
CA LEU A 56 5.82 -9.74 -4.35
C LEU A 56 6.38 -10.30 -3.05
N ILE A 57 5.68 -10.12 -1.95
CA ILE A 57 6.21 -10.57 -0.67
C ILE A 57 6.08 -12.08 -0.49
N LYS A 58 5.26 -12.74 -1.30
CA LYS A 58 5.18 -14.20 -1.29
C LYS A 58 6.30 -14.84 -2.09
N SER A 59 7.01 -14.04 -2.87
CA SER A 59 8.10 -14.55 -3.67
C SER A 59 9.20 -15.11 -2.77
N PRO A 60 9.83 -16.22 -3.14
CA PRO A 60 10.96 -16.76 -2.36
C PRO A 60 12.11 -15.79 -2.26
N GLU A 61 12.15 -14.81 -3.15
CA GLU A 61 13.21 -13.82 -3.17
C GLU A 61 12.97 -12.67 -2.23
N SER A 62 11.80 -12.64 -1.59
CA SER A 62 11.50 -11.57 -0.65
C SER A 62 12.44 -11.65 0.54
N GLN A 63 12.98 -10.51 0.93
CA GLN A 63 13.91 -10.45 2.05
C GLN A 63 13.25 -9.95 3.33
N LEU A 64 11.94 -9.83 3.31
CA LEU A 64 11.23 -9.39 4.49
C LEU A 64 11.16 -10.50 5.53
N ALA A 65 11.23 -10.12 6.79
CA ALA A 65 11.05 -11.07 7.88
C ALA A 65 9.67 -11.71 7.81
N GLU A 66 9.58 -12.94 8.30
CA GLU A 66 8.33 -13.68 8.19
C GLU A 66 7.17 -12.97 8.88
N ASN A 67 7.41 -12.42 10.06
CA ASN A 67 6.34 -11.73 10.77
C ASN A 67 5.90 -10.46 10.04
N VAL A 68 6.82 -9.80 9.34
CA VAL A 68 6.46 -8.62 8.55
C VAL A 68 5.62 -9.05 7.36
N ARG A 69 6.03 -10.12 6.69
CA ARG A 69 5.25 -10.63 5.56
C ARG A 69 3.84 -11.02 5.98
N ASP A 70 3.74 -11.74 7.09
CA ASP A 70 2.43 -12.17 7.58
C ASP A 70 1.55 -10.98 7.90
N ASN A 71 2.13 -9.95 8.50
CA ASN A 71 1.38 -8.76 8.83
C ASN A 71 0.86 -8.06 7.59
N ILE A 72 1.72 -7.92 6.58
CA ILE A 72 1.31 -7.27 5.33
C ILE A 72 0.21 -8.07 4.64
N LEU A 73 0.30 -9.39 4.66
CA LEU A 73 -0.74 -10.22 4.05
C LEU A 73 -2.08 -10.08 4.77
N LYS A 74 -2.04 -9.98 6.08
CA LYS A 74 -3.26 -9.74 6.84
C LYS A 74 -3.87 -8.38 6.53
N LEU A 75 -3.03 -7.38 6.40
CA LEU A 75 -3.51 -6.05 6.04
C LEU A 75 -4.09 -6.05 4.63
N ARG A 76 -3.46 -6.76 3.70
CA ARG A 76 -4.01 -6.89 2.36
C ARG A 76 -5.41 -7.47 2.39
N ASP A 77 -5.60 -8.53 3.18
CA ASP A 77 -6.92 -9.14 3.28
C ASP A 77 -7.93 -8.17 3.90
N PHE A 78 -7.53 -7.43 4.92
CA PHE A 78 -8.39 -6.45 5.52
C PHE A 78 -8.81 -5.37 4.51
N ILE A 79 -7.84 -4.87 3.75
CA ILE A 79 -8.11 -3.82 2.77
C ILE A 79 -9.02 -4.34 1.67
N SER A 80 -8.76 -5.57 1.22
CA SER A 80 -9.56 -6.18 0.18
C SER A 80 -11.00 -6.37 0.64
N ASP A 81 -11.17 -6.95 1.81
CA ASP A 81 -12.51 -7.21 2.34
C ASP A 81 -13.27 -5.92 2.59
N THR A 82 -12.59 -4.94 3.15
CA THR A 82 -13.21 -3.65 3.46
C THR A 82 -13.63 -2.94 2.18
N THR A 83 -12.75 -2.92 1.20
CA THR A 83 -13.05 -2.24 -0.06
C THR A 83 -14.21 -2.90 -0.78
N MET A 84 -14.22 -4.23 -0.82
CA MET A 84 -15.26 -4.95 -1.53
C MET A 84 -16.59 -4.89 -0.81
N SER A 85 -16.57 -4.83 0.52
CA SER A 85 -17.81 -4.76 1.30
C SER A 85 -18.48 -3.41 1.22
N HIS A 86 -17.70 -2.34 1.21
CA HIS A 86 -18.25 -0.98 1.31
C HIS A 86 -18.30 -0.25 -0.02
N GLY A 87 -17.31 -0.42 -0.87
CA GLY A 87 -17.22 0.36 -2.09
C GLY A 87 -17.27 1.84 -1.80
N ILE A 88 -17.98 2.59 -2.63
CA ILE A 88 -18.05 4.04 -2.46
C ILE A 88 -18.86 4.45 -1.25
N ASN A 89 -19.53 3.51 -0.61
CA ASN A 89 -20.27 3.81 0.61
C ASN A 89 -19.43 3.64 1.87
N ILE A 90 -18.14 3.55 1.69
CA ILE A 90 -17.21 3.35 2.81
C ILE A 90 -17.33 4.50 3.80
N PRO A 91 -17.46 4.21 5.12
CA PRO A 91 -17.51 5.30 6.10
C PRO A 91 -16.21 6.07 6.12
N GLU A 92 -16.29 7.35 6.44
CA GLU A 92 -15.10 8.20 6.45
C GLU A 92 -14.05 7.69 7.42
N SER A 93 -14.47 7.23 8.59
CA SER A 93 -13.53 6.71 9.57
C SER A 93 -12.78 5.48 9.04
N THR A 94 -13.49 4.62 8.31
CA THR A 94 -12.87 3.44 7.72
C THR A 94 -11.90 3.84 6.60
N LEU A 95 -12.29 4.81 5.79
CA LEU A 95 -11.42 5.33 4.74
C LEU A 95 -10.14 5.90 5.33
N ASN A 96 -10.26 6.65 6.43
CA ASN A 96 -9.09 7.17 7.12
C ASN A 96 -8.17 6.04 7.59
N THR A 97 -8.76 4.94 8.05
CA THR A 97 -7.97 3.78 8.46
C THR A 97 -7.16 3.24 7.28
N LEU A 98 -7.78 3.11 6.10
CA LEU A 98 -7.05 2.64 4.93
C LEU A 98 -5.91 3.58 4.56
N ILE A 99 -6.16 4.88 4.63
CA ILE A 99 -5.14 5.87 4.32
C ILE A 99 -3.96 5.73 5.28
N ASN A 100 -4.24 5.62 6.57
CA ASN A 100 -3.20 5.51 7.57
C ASN A 100 -2.39 4.23 7.42
N ILE A 101 -3.05 3.12 7.12
CA ILE A 101 -2.35 1.86 6.89
C ILE A 101 -1.36 2.02 5.73
N ASN A 102 -1.82 2.61 4.63
CA ASN A 102 -0.96 2.80 3.47
C ASN A 102 0.29 3.60 3.81
N LEU A 103 0.10 4.71 4.52
CA LEU A 103 1.22 5.59 4.81
C LEU A 103 2.18 4.95 5.81
N GLN A 104 1.66 4.25 6.81
CA GLN A 104 2.51 3.60 7.80
C GLN A 104 3.32 2.46 7.19
N ILE A 105 2.69 1.65 6.35
CA ILE A 105 3.42 0.55 5.72
C ILE A 105 4.44 1.08 4.74
N SER A 106 4.09 2.12 3.99
CA SER A 106 5.03 2.77 3.08
C SER A 106 6.28 3.22 3.84
N GLU A 107 6.07 3.90 4.95
CA GLU A 107 7.17 4.41 5.75
C GLU A 107 8.03 3.27 6.30
N GLY A 108 7.38 2.22 6.79
CA GLY A 108 8.10 1.06 7.32
C GLY A 108 8.94 0.37 6.27
N LEU A 109 8.41 0.25 5.06
CA LEU A 109 9.17 -0.37 3.97
C LEU A 109 10.39 0.47 3.59
N LEU A 110 10.23 1.79 3.56
CA LEU A 110 11.35 2.67 3.24
C LEU A 110 12.43 2.60 4.32
N GLU A 111 12.03 2.57 5.57
CA GLU A 111 12.99 2.46 6.67
C GLU A 111 13.72 1.14 6.61
N GLY A 112 12.98 0.05 6.35
CA GLY A 112 13.60 -1.25 6.24
C GLY A 112 14.62 -1.33 5.11
N ALA A 113 14.29 -0.70 3.97
CA ALA A 113 15.20 -0.69 2.85
C ALA A 113 16.48 0.07 3.19
N ARG A 114 16.34 1.20 3.88
CA ARG A 114 17.50 1.98 4.30
C ARG A 114 18.38 1.22 5.28
N ASP A 115 17.75 0.55 6.23
CA ASP A 115 18.50 -0.19 7.25
C ASP A 115 19.31 -1.32 6.63
N ARG A 116 18.68 -2.04 5.69
CA ARG A 116 19.39 -3.14 5.04
C ARG A 116 20.56 -2.64 4.21
N ASN A 117 20.46 -1.41 3.77
CA ASN A 117 21.46 -0.85 2.89
C ASN A 117 22.49 0.01 3.62
N GLY A 118 22.18 0.37 4.81
CA GLY A 118 23.06 1.17 5.61
C GLY A 118 23.94 0.34 6.45
#